data_26da91c6f69a4b520d1436f6661fa506
#
_entry.id   26da91c6f69a4b520d1436f6661fa506
#
_cell.length_a   1.000
_cell.length_b   1.000
_cell.length_c   1.000
_cell.angle_alpha   90.00
_cell.angle_beta   90.00
_cell.angle_gamma   90.00
#
_symmetry.space_group_name_H-M   'P 1'
#
loop_
_entity.id
_entity.type
_entity.pdbx_description
1 polymer ?
#
loop_
_entity_poly.entity_id
_entity_poly.type
_entity_poly.pdbx_seq_one_letter_code
_entity_poly.pdbx_strand_id
1 'polypeptide(L)'
;MSTRFIVIAAQAEAASQVSDDFAALVPASTLARVNAAGTSTSEAITSDPEQALPRVVEDIRSHAEDTVLIDALPEGSVSTFDTLGWNLDVAASTNARVIAAFDTEGASPELIEREIEVLDRRARQHATHIAAVALPSAVASHVKTQLPVLELPFDAQTLDAASALEAPQVVTPLSFQADLIERARSNRKRIVLPEPEDDRVLRAAAIVLERGIADLVLLGDAQAINARAAELGLDVSAATVVSVDDPAYAERYAEEFARLRAKKGVTIEQARDKVRDVSYFGTMMVHMGDADGMVSGAIHTTAHTIVPSFQIIKTAPGVSIVSSVFLMLLKDRVWAFGDCAVNPNPTPEQLADIAISSAATARQFGLDPKVAMLSYSTGTSGSGVDVDAVVEATRLAREKAPELALEGPIQFDASVDEAVASVKLPDSPVAGHANVFIFPSLNAGNIGYKAVQRSSGAVAIGPVLQGLNKPVNDLSRGALVEDIVNTVALTAVQAQG
;
A
#
# COMPACT_ATOMS: atom_id res chain seq x y z
N MET A 1 -18.07 -2.71 2.13
CA MET A 1 -16.98 -3.72 2.00
C MET A 1 -17.53 -5.05 2.45
N SER A 2 -17.28 -6.10 1.69
CA SER A 2 -17.71 -7.46 2.03
C SER A 2 -17.08 -7.95 3.33
N THR A 3 -17.83 -8.63 4.16
CA THR A 3 -17.31 -9.32 5.34
C THR A 3 -16.76 -10.69 4.92
N ARG A 4 -15.48 -10.94 5.17
CA ARG A 4 -14.81 -12.18 4.77
C ARG A 4 -14.54 -13.06 5.97
N PHE A 5 -14.80 -14.36 5.80
CA PHE A 5 -14.53 -15.40 6.79
C PHE A 5 -13.73 -16.53 6.16
N ILE A 6 -12.85 -17.13 6.93
CA ILE A 6 -12.19 -18.39 6.59
C ILE A 6 -12.32 -19.34 7.78
N VAL A 7 -12.74 -20.57 7.52
CA VAL A 7 -12.75 -21.60 8.56
C VAL A 7 -11.52 -22.47 8.36
N ILE A 8 -10.69 -22.56 9.40
CA ILE A 8 -9.49 -23.42 9.43
C ILE A 8 -9.60 -24.45 10.53
N ALA A 9 -8.92 -25.56 10.35
CA ALA A 9 -8.79 -26.60 11.38
C ALA A 9 -7.44 -27.29 11.24
N ALA A 10 -6.99 -27.92 12.33
CA ALA A 10 -5.89 -28.88 12.27
C ALA A 10 -6.26 -30.13 11.46
N GLN A 11 -7.56 -30.44 11.38
CA GLN A 11 -8.13 -31.55 10.57
C GLN A 11 -9.15 -31.00 9.58
N ALA A 12 -8.96 -31.27 8.29
CA ALA A 12 -9.74 -30.68 7.20
C ALA A 12 -11.26 -30.95 7.29
N GLU A 13 -11.68 -32.12 7.80
CA GLU A 13 -13.10 -32.48 7.91
C GLU A 13 -13.85 -31.55 8.86
N ALA A 14 -13.26 -31.16 10.01
CA ALA A 14 -13.87 -30.25 10.96
C ALA A 14 -14.10 -28.85 10.35
N ALA A 15 -13.16 -28.36 9.57
CA ALA A 15 -13.30 -27.07 8.89
C ALA A 15 -14.42 -27.09 7.83
N SER A 16 -14.50 -28.16 7.06
CA SER A 16 -15.53 -28.30 6.01
C SER A 16 -16.94 -28.33 6.60
N GLN A 17 -17.16 -29.10 7.65
CA GLN A 17 -18.46 -29.18 8.31
C GLN A 17 -18.91 -27.80 8.86
N VAL A 18 -18.02 -27.11 9.55
CA VAL A 18 -18.30 -25.78 10.10
C VAL A 18 -18.57 -24.76 8.98
N SER A 19 -17.84 -24.82 7.86
CA SER A 19 -18.11 -23.99 6.67
C SER A 19 -19.49 -24.28 6.07
N ASP A 20 -19.89 -25.55 5.96
CA ASP A 20 -21.18 -25.96 5.44
C ASP A 20 -22.33 -25.47 6.34
N ASP A 21 -22.21 -25.64 7.65
CA ASP A 21 -23.19 -25.16 8.63
C ASP A 21 -23.32 -23.63 8.59
N PHE A 22 -22.20 -22.90 8.48
CA PHE A 22 -22.21 -21.44 8.34
C PHE A 22 -22.90 -21.02 7.04
N ALA A 23 -22.53 -21.62 5.92
CA ALA A 23 -23.11 -21.28 4.61
C ALA A 23 -24.61 -21.55 4.52
N ALA A 24 -25.12 -22.57 5.23
CA ALA A 24 -26.52 -22.90 5.24
C ALA A 24 -27.42 -21.82 5.89
N LEU A 25 -26.84 -20.99 6.74
CA LEU A 25 -27.58 -19.93 7.47
C LEU A 25 -27.56 -18.57 6.76
N VAL A 26 -26.57 -18.33 5.86
CA VAL A 26 -26.46 -17.06 5.12
C VAL A 26 -27.32 -17.14 3.86
N PRO A 27 -28.14 -16.10 3.56
CA PRO A 27 -28.94 -16.10 2.33
C PRO A 27 -28.04 -16.22 1.08
N ALA A 28 -28.38 -17.13 0.17
CA ALA A 28 -27.60 -17.39 -1.04
C ALA A 28 -27.42 -16.14 -1.96
N SER A 29 -28.31 -15.15 -1.84
CA SER A 29 -28.22 -13.89 -2.60
C SER A 29 -27.15 -12.92 -2.04
N THR A 30 -26.64 -13.14 -0.84
CA THR A 30 -25.69 -12.28 -0.14
C THR A 30 -24.39 -13.02 0.22
N LEU A 31 -24.28 -14.31 -0.15
CA LEU A 31 -23.13 -15.17 0.12
C LEU A 31 -22.38 -15.48 -1.17
N ALA A 32 -21.09 -15.18 -1.22
CA ALA A 32 -20.14 -15.84 -2.09
C ALA A 32 -19.41 -16.93 -1.29
N ARG A 33 -19.29 -18.12 -1.85
CA ARG A 33 -18.46 -19.20 -1.32
C ARG A 33 -17.32 -19.45 -2.28
N VAL A 34 -16.08 -19.26 -1.82
CA VAL A 34 -14.87 -19.31 -2.64
C VAL A 34 -13.85 -20.23 -1.98
N ASN A 35 -12.99 -20.86 -2.77
CA ASN A 35 -11.92 -21.70 -2.22
C ASN A 35 -10.65 -20.87 -1.97
N ALA A 36 -9.86 -21.19 -0.96
CA ALA A 36 -8.56 -20.57 -0.71
C ALA A 36 -7.50 -20.87 -1.81
N ALA A 37 -7.85 -21.62 -2.82
CA ALA A 37 -7.11 -21.76 -4.08
C ALA A 37 -7.51 -20.69 -5.12
N GLY A 38 -8.65 -20.02 -4.96
CA GLY A 38 -9.24 -19.17 -5.99
C GLY A 38 -9.41 -19.95 -7.30
N THR A 39 -9.02 -19.34 -8.41
CA THR A 39 -8.97 -19.99 -9.74
C THR A 39 -7.67 -20.78 -9.99
N SER A 40 -6.72 -20.79 -9.02
CA SER A 40 -5.45 -21.51 -9.16
C SER A 40 -5.63 -23.02 -8.89
N THR A 41 -4.85 -23.85 -9.58
CA THR A 41 -4.81 -25.29 -9.28
C THR A 41 -3.95 -25.56 -8.04
N SER A 42 -4.25 -26.64 -7.30
CA SER A 42 -3.42 -27.06 -6.17
C SER A 42 -1.95 -27.32 -6.58
N GLU A 43 -1.71 -27.78 -7.81
CA GLU A 43 -0.36 -27.96 -8.35
C GLU A 43 0.36 -26.63 -8.54
N ALA A 44 -0.29 -25.60 -9.07
CA ALA A 44 0.28 -24.27 -9.22
C ALA A 44 0.65 -23.64 -7.86
N ILE A 45 -0.24 -23.79 -6.86
CA ILE A 45 -0.02 -23.30 -5.51
C ILE A 45 1.17 -23.99 -4.85
N THR A 46 1.26 -25.31 -4.94
CA THR A 46 2.34 -26.07 -4.28
C THR A 46 3.68 -25.92 -4.99
N SER A 47 3.68 -25.63 -6.29
CA SER A 47 4.90 -25.42 -7.09
C SER A 47 5.51 -24.04 -6.91
N ASP A 48 4.66 -23.00 -6.84
CA ASP A 48 5.11 -21.61 -6.69
C ASP A 48 4.05 -20.79 -5.91
N PRO A 49 4.03 -20.94 -4.57
CA PRO A 49 3.05 -20.26 -3.73
C PRO A 49 3.20 -18.74 -3.76
N GLU A 50 4.41 -18.22 -3.97
CA GLU A 50 4.64 -16.77 -4.01
C GLU A 50 3.99 -16.12 -5.24
N GLN A 51 3.96 -16.80 -6.39
CA GLN A 51 3.26 -16.32 -7.58
C GLN A 51 1.76 -16.60 -7.56
N ALA A 52 1.31 -17.66 -6.86
CA ALA A 52 -0.10 -18.02 -6.78
C ALA A 52 -0.89 -17.11 -5.84
N LEU A 53 -0.32 -16.74 -4.68
CA LEU A 53 -1.01 -15.99 -3.63
C LEU A 53 -1.60 -14.64 -4.10
N PRO A 54 -0.89 -13.78 -4.87
CA PRO A 54 -1.46 -12.53 -5.36
C PRO A 54 -2.73 -12.73 -6.21
N ARG A 55 -2.75 -13.76 -7.06
CA ARG A 55 -3.90 -14.08 -7.93
C ARG A 55 -5.08 -14.57 -7.13
N VAL A 56 -4.83 -15.44 -6.15
CA VAL A 56 -5.85 -15.94 -5.24
C VAL A 56 -6.47 -14.81 -4.42
N VAL A 57 -5.66 -13.91 -3.91
CA VAL A 57 -6.12 -12.74 -3.15
C VAL A 57 -6.97 -11.82 -4.04
N GLU A 58 -6.54 -11.55 -5.27
CA GLU A 58 -7.30 -10.73 -6.23
C GLU A 58 -8.65 -11.37 -6.57
N ASP A 59 -8.68 -12.67 -6.82
CA ASP A 59 -9.89 -13.42 -7.11
C ASP A 59 -10.89 -13.36 -5.94
N ILE A 60 -10.45 -13.69 -4.72
CA ILE A 60 -11.29 -13.62 -3.52
C ILE A 60 -11.81 -12.19 -3.26
N ARG A 61 -10.99 -11.18 -3.48
CA ARG A 61 -11.37 -9.77 -3.26
C ARG A 61 -12.27 -9.21 -4.36
N SER A 62 -12.36 -9.85 -5.51
CA SER A 62 -13.25 -9.45 -6.61
C SER A 62 -14.74 -9.68 -6.28
N HIS A 63 -15.05 -10.53 -5.31
CA HIS A 63 -16.39 -10.82 -4.86
C HIS A 63 -16.99 -9.62 -4.09
N ALA A 64 -18.16 -9.17 -4.55
CA ALA A 64 -18.83 -7.96 -4.03
C ALA A 64 -20.02 -8.28 -3.08
N GLU A 65 -20.31 -9.57 -2.85
CA GLU A 65 -21.36 -10.03 -1.96
C GLU A 65 -21.13 -9.55 -0.51
N ASP A 66 -22.19 -9.39 0.27
CA ASP A 66 -22.10 -8.89 1.65
C ASP A 66 -21.21 -9.79 2.53
N THR A 67 -21.31 -11.10 2.30
CA THR A 67 -20.51 -12.13 2.98
C THR A 67 -19.72 -12.97 1.98
N VAL A 68 -18.43 -13.12 2.22
CA VAL A 68 -17.56 -14.04 1.47
C VAL A 68 -17.02 -15.09 2.43
N LEU A 69 -17.42 -16.33 2.23
CA LEU A 69 -16.91 -17.50 2.97
C LEU A 69 -15.81 -18.16 2.15
N ILE A 70 -14.62 -18.22 2.72
CA ILE A 70 -13.43 -18.83 2.12
C ILE A 70 -13.28 -20.25 2.66
N ASP A 71 -13.45 -21.23 1.81
CA ASP A 71 -13.15 -22.63 2.15
C ASP A 71 -11.64 -22.82 2.16
N ALA A 72 -11.12 -23.28 3.28
CA ALA A 72 -9.69 -23.54 3.45
C ALA A 72 -9.20 -24.57 2.42
N LEU A 73 -7.98 -24.37 1.91
CA LEU A 73 -7.32 -25.37 1.08
C LEU A 73 -7.11 -26.64 1.94
N PRO A 74 -7.59 -27.80 1.51
CA PRO A 74 -7.38 -29.05 2.25
C PRO A 74 -5.94 -29.53 2.12
N GLU A 75 -5.49 -30.38 3.05
CA GLU A 75 -4.21 -31.06 2.91
C GLU A 75 -4.14 -31.81 1.58
N GLY A 76 -3.07 -31.55 0.83
CA GLY A 76 -2.87 -32.13 -0.50
C GLY A 76 -1.89 -33.31 -0.48
N SER A 77 -1.60 -33.85 -1.67
CA SER A 77 -0.64 -34.96 -1.87
C SER A 77 0.82 -34.57 -1.56
N VAL A 78 1.14 -33.26 -1.50
CA VAL A 78 2.48 -32.74 -1.18
C VAL A 78 2.57 -32.50 0.32
N SER A 79 2.99 -33.48 1.06
CA SER A 79 3.05 -33.46 2.53
C SER A 79 4.00 -32.42 3.13
N THR A 80 4.92 -31.89 2.34
CA THR A 80 5.86 -30.83 2.75
C THR A 80 5.31 -29.42 2.53
N PHE A 81 4.17 -29.27 1.86
CA PHE A 81 3.52 -27.97 1.68
C PHE A 81 2.80 -27.56 2.96
N ASP A 82 3.06 -26.36 3.43
CA ASP A 82 2.42 -25.79 4.61
C ASP A 82 1.01 -25.27 4.27
N THR A 83 0.05 -26.17 4.18
CA THR A 83 -1.35 -25.86 3.84
C THR A 83 -1.99 -24.93 4.87
N LEU A 84 -1.72 -25.12 6.15
CA LEU A 84 -2.24 -24.24 7.20
C LEU A 84 -1.65 -22.83 7.06
N GLY A 85 -0.33 -22.73 6.85
CA GLY A 85 0.34 -21.44 6.60
C GLY A 85 -0.25 -20.72 5.39
N TRP A 86 -0.49 -21.44 4.28
CA TRP A 86 -1.17 -20.89 3.10
C TRP A 86 -2.54 -20.30 3.42
N ASN A 87 -3.40 -21.05 4.12
CA ASN A 87 -4.74 -20.59 4.50
C ASN A 87 -4.68 -19.34 5.39
N LEU A 88 -3.70 -19.26 6.29
CA LEU A 88 -3.47 -18.09 7.13
C LEU A 88 -2.95 -16.88 6.33
N ASP A 89 -2.07 -17.08 5.33
CA ASP A 89 -1.60 -16.03 4.44
C ASP A 89 -2.72 -15.48 3.55
N VAL A 90 -3.62 -16.36 3.07
CA VAL A 90 -4.86 -15.95 2.37
C VAL A 90 -5.75 -15.13 3.32
N ALA A 91 -5.96 -15.59 4.55
CA ALA A 91 -6.75 -14.86 5.55
C ALA A 91 -6.19 -13.46 5.81
N ALA A 92 -4.89 -13.35 6.06
CA ALA A 92 -4.19 -12.09 6.32
C ALA A 92 -4.32 -11.12 5.14
N SER A 93 -4.13 -11.62 3.90
CA SER A 93 -4.11 -10.79 2.69
C SER A 93 -5.51 -10.38 2.20
N THR A 94 -6.56 -11.09 2.66
CA THR A 94 -7.97 -10.76 2.36
C THR A 94 -8.70 -10.08 3.51
N ASN A 95 -8.03 -9.88 4.65
CA ASN A 95 -8.62 -9.40 5.91
C ASN A 95 -9.82 -10.27 6.36
N ALA A 96 -9.73 -11.58 6.14
CA ALA A 96 -10.74 -12.51 6.55
C ALA A 96 -10.68 -12.79 8.06
N ARG A 97 -11.85 -12.88 8.69
CA ARG A 97 -11.97 -13.33 10.08
C ARG A 97 -11.71 -14.83 10.12
N VAL A 98 -10.74 -15.25 10.91
CA VAL A 98 -10.34 -16.64 11.01
C VAL A 98 -11.16 -17.32 12.11
N ILE A 99 -11.99 -18.31 11.74
CA ILE A 99 -12.71 -19.17 12.68
C ILE A 99 -11.97 -20.51 12.76
N ALA A 100 -11.51 -20.86 13.93
CA ALA A 100 -10.83 -22.14 14.14
C ALA A 100 -11.82 -23.23 14.58
N ALA A 101 -11.90 -24.29 13.81
CA ALA A 101 -12.69 -25.48 14.12
C ALA A 101 -11.79 -26.59 14.69
N PHE A 102 -12.31 -27.38 15.63
CA PHE A 102 -11.59 -28.45 16.27
C PHE A 102 -12.37 -29.74 16.23
N ASP A 103 -11.68 -30.86 15.98
CA ASP A 103 -12.22 -32.17 16.27
C ASP A 103 -12.20 -32.39 17.77
N THR A 104 -13.37 -32.56 18.35
CA THR A 104 -13.54 -32.74 19.79
C THR A 104 -13.82 -34.18 20.18
N GLU A 105 -13.89 -35.10 19.23
CA GLU A 105 -14.17 -36.51 19.50
C GLU A 105 -13.00 -37.17 20.21
N GLY A 106 -13.19 -37.53 21.48
CA GLY A 106 -12.15 -38.14 22.33
C GLY A 106 -11.06 -37.18 22.84
N ALA A 107 -11.15 -35.88 22.52
CA ALA A 107 -10.19 -34.88 23.02
C ALA A 107 -10.58 -34.37 24.40
N SER A 108 -9.56 -34.17 25.28
CA SER A 108 -9.81 -33.50 26.57
C SER A 108 -9.86 -31.98 26.41
N PRO A 109 -10.59 -31.25 27.28
CA PRO A 109 -10.62 -29.79 27.26
C PRO A 109 -9.23 -29.16 27.26
N GLU A 110 -8.28 -29.72 28.06
CA GLU A 110 -6.90 -29.21 28.18
C GLU A 110 -6.11 -29.41 26.86
N LEU A 111 -6.41 -30.45 26.11
CA LEU A 111 -5.81 -30.64 24.77
C LEU A 111 -6.31 -29.59 23.79
N ILE A 112 -7.60 -29.35 23.77
CA ILE A 112 -8.23 -28.34 22.90
C ILE A 112 -7.70 -26.91 23.25
N GLU A 113 -7.60 -26.58 24.55
CA GLU A 113 -7.00 -25.32 25.01
C GLU A 113 -5.58 -25.12 24.47
N ARG A 114 -4.76 -26.17 24.51
CA ARG A 114 -3.38 -26.14 23.97
C ARG A 114 -3.35 -26.00 22.45
N GLU A 115 -4.25 -26.68 21.74
CA GLU A 115 -4.34 -26.55 20.29
C GLU A 115 -4.76 -25.14 19.87
N ILE A 116 -5.70 -24.52 20.59
CA ILE A 116 -6.09 -23.11 20.39
C ILE A 116 -4.88 -22.19 20.53
N GLU A 117 -4.09 -22.33 21.60
CA GLU A 117 -2.90 -21.50 21.84
C GLU A 117 -1.84 -21.68 20.73
N VAL A 118 -1.61 -22.92 20.28
CA VAL A 118 -0.66 -23.20 19.20
C VAL A 118 -1.12 -22.61 17.89
N LEU A 119 -2.41 -22.77 17.58
CA LEU A 119 -2.98 -22.25 16.34
C LEU A 119 -3.00 -20.71 16.30
N ASP A 120 -3.36 -20.06 17.42
CA ASP A 120 -3.34 -18.59 17.51
C ASP A 120 -1.89 -18.04 17.38
N ARG A 121 -0.91 -18.70 18.00
CA ARG A 121 0.50 -18.34 17.83
C ARG A 121 0.93 -18.47 16.37
N ARG A 122 0.49 -19.52 15.68
CA ARG A 122 0.79 -19.75 14.28
C ARG A 122 0.10 -18.68 13.39
N ALA A 123 -1.14 -18.35 13.68
CA ALA A 123 -1.85 -17.28 12.97
C ALA A 123 -1.09 -15.93 13.08
N ARG A 124 -0.57 -15.58 14.25
CA ARG A 124 0.26 -14.38 14.44
C ARG A 124 1.56 -14.42 13.64
N GLN A 125 2.17 -15.59 13.44
CA GLN A 125 3.34 -15.73 12.57
C GLN A 125 3.01 -15.45 11.09
N HIS A 126 1.74 -15.62 10.70
CA HIS A 126 1.21 -15.34 9.36
C HIS A 126 0.46 -14.00 9.30
N ALA A 127 0.78 -13.05 10.19
CA ALA A 127 0.22 -11.71 10.22
C ALA A 127 -1.33 -11.69 10.29
N THR A 128 -1.93 -12.65 11.00
CA THR A 128 -3.35 -12.69 11.32
C THR A 128 -3.57 -13.17 12.76
N HIS A 129 -4.81 -13.36 13.16
CA HIS A 129 -5.16 -13.93 14.48
C HIS A 129 -6.45 -14.74 14.37
N ILE A 130 -6.66 -15.61 15.33
CA ILE A 130 -7.92 -16.34 15.43
C ILE A 130 -8.98 -15.39 15.99
N ALA A 131 -10.01 -15.13 15.19
CA ALA A 131 -11.11 -14.23 15.59
C ALA A 131 -12.11 -14.93 16.53
N ALA A 132 -12.34 -16.24 16.31
CA ALA A 132 -13.18 -17.05 17.17
C ALA A 132 -12.83 -18.54 17.04
N VAL A 133 -13.26 -19.32 18.02
CA VAL A 133 -13.21 -20.79 18.00
C VAL A 133 -14.61 -21.37 17.89
N ALA A 134 -14.81 -22.34 17.01
CA ALA A 134 -16.06 -23.05 16.83
C ALA A 134 -15.98 -24.39 17.59
N LEU A 135 -16.85 -24.59 18.60
CA LEU A 135 -16.85 -25.77 19.47
C LEU A 135 -18.29 -26.30 19.66
N PRO A 136 -18.49 -27.63 19.71
CA PRO A 136 -19.77 -28.18 20.13
C PRO A 136 -20.19 -27.68 21.51
N SER A 137 -21.47 -27.34 21.69
CA SER A 137 -22.00 -26.81 22.97
C SER A 137 -21.66 -27.67 24.18
N ALA A 138 -21.61 -28.99 24.01
CA ALA A 138 -21.22 -29.92 25.08
C ALA A 138 -19.76 -29.74 25.55
N VAL A 139 -18.87 -29.19 24.75
CA VAL A 139 -17.45 -29.00 25.02
C VAL A 139 -17.15 -27.54 25.36
N ALA A 140 -17.83 -26.61 24.73
CA ALA A 140 -17.61 -25.18 24.83
C ALA A 140 -17.54 -24.67 26.28
N SER A 141 -18.44 -25.16 27.16
CA SER A 141 -18.47 -24.75 28.59
C SER A 141 -17.28 -25.25 29.44
N HIS A 142 -16.50 -26.19 28.93
CA HIS A 142 -15.38 -26.82 29.63
C HIS A 142 -14.00 -26.30 29.14
N VAL A 143 -13.95 -25.68 27.98
CA VAL A 143 -12.71 -25.13 27.39
C VAL A 143 -12.50 -23.70 27.85
N LYS A 144 -11.32 -23.42 28.40
CA LYS A 144 -10.92 -22.08 28.85
C LYS A 144 -10.14 -21.39 27.74
N THR A 145 -10.72 -20.36 27.19
CA THR A 145 -10.06 -19.52 26.17
C THR A 145 -10.44 -18.05 26.36
N GLN A 146 -9.57 -17.16 25.89
CA GLN A 146 -9.85 -15.71 25.83
C GLN A 146 -10.52 -15.33 24.50
N LEU A 147 -10.53 -16.23 23.52
CA LEU A 147 -11.14 -16.01 22.24
C LEU A 147 -12.66 -16.16 22.33
N PRO A 148 -13.42 -15.43 21.52
CA PRO A 148 -14.85 -15.67 21.35
C PRO A 148 -15.14 -17.13 20.99
N VAL A 149 -16.15 -17.73 21.60
CA VAL A 149 -16.57 -19.11 21.31
C VAL A 149 -17.88 -19.06 20.52
N LEU A 150 -17.91 -19.69 19.37
CA LEU A 150 -19.07 -19.92 18.53
C LEU A 150 -19.55 -21.36 18.79
N GLU A 151 -20.70 -21.52 19.39
CA GLU A 151 -21.23 -22.84 19.71
C GLU A 151 -21.82 -23.53 18.48
N LEU A 152 -21.52 -24.83 18.33
CA LEU A 152 -22.05 -25.68 17.27
C LEU A 152 -23.19 -26.55 17.76
N PRO A 153 -24.20 -26.88 16.89
CA PRO A 153 -24.33 -26.40 15.51
C PRO A 153 -24.65 -24.90 15.43
N PHE A 154 -24.24 -24.26 14.35
CA PHE A 154 -24.55 -22.87 14.11
C PHE A 154 -26.08 -22.65 14.05
N ASP A 155 -26.52 -21.55 14.67
CA ASP A 155 -27.87 -21.01 14.56
C ASP A 155 -27.83 -19.51 14.21
N ALA A 156 -28.96 -18.84 14.13
CA ALA A 156 -29.02 -17.42 13.81
C ALA A 156 -28.27 -16.54 14.84
N GLN A 157 -28.27 -16.90 16.09
CA GLN A 157 -27.56 -16.16 17.15
C GLN A 157 -26.04 -16.32 17.00
N THR A 158 -25.58 -17.51 16.68
CA THR A 158 -24.15 -17.80 16.43
C THR A 158 -23.66 -17.08 15.16
N LEU A 159 -24.52 -17.01 14.12
CA LEU A 159 -24.21 -16.26 12.89
C LEU A 159 -24.09 -14.74 13.18
N ASP A 160 -25.00 -14.19 13.96
CA ASP A 160 -24.95 -12.79 14.38
C ASP A 160 -23.66 -12.50 15.19
N ALA A 161 -23.28 -13.41 16.09
CA ALA A 161 -22.05 -13.31 16.87
C ALA A 161 -20.80 -13.36 15.95
N ALA A 162 -20.77 -14.27 14.96
CA ALA A 162 -19.71 -14.34 13.97
C ALA A 162 -19.60 -13.05 13.15
N SER A 163 -20.75 -12.48 12.75
CA SER A 163 -20.81 -11.22 11.99
C SER A 163 -20.29 -10.01 12.79
N ALA A 164 -20.45 -10.04 14.11
CA ALA A 164 -19.96 -9.00 15.02
C ALA A 164 -18.46 -9.10 15.35
N LEU A 165 -17.77 -10.18 14.97
CA LEU A 165 -16.33 -10.30 15.18
C LEU A 165 -15.58 -9.13 14.52
N GLU A 166 -14.53 -8.64 15.17
CA GLU A 166 -13.68 -7.60 14.60
C GLU A 166 -12.88 -8.13 13.41
N ALA A 167 -12.75 -7.31 12.37
CA ALA A 167 -11.87 -7.62 11.25
C ALA A 167 -10.40 -7.48 11.69
N PRO A 168 -9.49 -8.33 11.16
CA PRO A 168 -8.06 -8.15 11.39
C PRO A 168 -7.60 -6.74 10.97
N GLN A 169 -6.87 -6.05 11.86
CA GLN A 169 -6.31 -4.71 11.60
C GLN A 169 -4.92 -4.78 10.94
N VAL A 170 -4.62 -5.89 10.30
CA VAL A 170 -3.31 -6.14 9.70
C VAL A 170 -3.30 -5.67 8.25
N VAL A 171 -2.22 -4.99 7.86
CA VAL A 171 -1.99 -4.57 6.48
C VAL A 171 -0.78 -5.32 5.93
N THR A 172 -1.04 -6.37 5.15
CA THR A 172 0.00 -7.09 4.41
C THR A 172 0.37 -6.34 3.12
N PRO A 173 1.53 -6.61 2.51
CA PRO A 173 1.87 -6.05 1.20
C PRO A 173 0.79 -6.28 0.15
N LEU A 174 0.22 -7.47 0.09
CA LEU A 174 -0.82 -7.83 -0.89
C LEU A 174 -2.15 -7.14 -0.61
N SER A 175 -2.58 -7.06 0.67
CA SER A 175 -3.81 -6.34 1.01
C SER A 175 -3.68 -4.85 0.70
N PHE A 176 -2.53 -4.25 0.98
CA PHE A 176 -2.27 -2.85 0.65
C PHE A 176 -2.31 -2.59 -0.86
N GLN A 177 -1.62 -3.43 -1.66
CA GLN A 177 -1.64 -3.31 -3.13
C GLN A 177 -3.05 -3.48 -3.69
N ALA A 178 -3.82 -4.43 -3.19
CA ALA A 178 -5.19 -4.64 -3.60
C ALA A 178 -6.09 -3.44 -3.25
N ASP A 179 -5.98 -2.91 -2.03
CA ASP A 179 -6.70 -1.71 -1.60
C ASP A 179 -6.32 -0.48 -2.44
N LEU A 180 -5.03 -0.32 -2.76
CA LEU A 180 -4.54 0.76 -3.61
C LEU A 180 -5.17 0.70 -5.02
N ILE A 181 -5.21 -0.48 -5.63
CA ILE A 181 -5.82 -0.69 -6.95
C ILE A 181 -7.33 -0.43 -6.90
N GLU A 182 -8.02 -0.94 -5.90
CA GLU A 182 -9.47 -0.74 -5.73
C GLU A 182 -9.81 0.75 -5.56
N ARG A 183 -9.03 1.48 -4.78
CA ARG A 183 -9.19 2.93 -4.61
C ARG A 183 -8.89 3.69 -5.90
N ALA A 184 -7.85 3.32 -6.65
CA ALA A 184 -7.56 3.91 -7.95
C ALA A 184 -8.73 3.72 -8.94
N ARG A 185 -9.31 2.51 -8.98
CA ARG A 185 -10.48 2.17 -9.80
C ARG A 185 -11.75 2.95 -9.43
N SER A 186 -11.96 3.23 -8.15
CA SER A 186 -13.21 3.85 -7.65
C SER A 186 -13.42 5.27 -8.18
N ASN A 187 -12.35 5.98 -8.55
CA ASN A 187 -12.37 7.31 -9.15
C ASN A 187 -11.20 7.44 -10.13
N ARG A 188 -11.37 6.80 -11.30
CA ARG A 188 -10.32 6.70 -12.32
C ARG A 188 -9.78 8.07 -12.70
N LYS A 189 -8.48 8.17 -12.76
CA LYS A 189 -7.73 9.38 -13.15
C LYS A 189 -6.95 9.14 -14.42
N ARG A 190 -6.67 10.22 -15.15
CA ARG A 190 -5.88 10.19 -16.38
C ARG A 190 -4.41 10.43 -16.07
N ILE A 191 -3.58 9.42 -16.30
CA ILE A 191 -2.15 9.43 -15.97
C ILE A 191 -1.32 9.42 -17.25
N VAL A 192 -0.33 10.32 -17.33
CA VAL A 192 0.62 10.40 -18.45
C VAL A 192 1.80 9.48 -18.21
N LEU A 193 2.13 8.66 -19.19
CA LEU A 193 3.36 7.87 -19.28
C LEU A 193 4.17 8.39 -20.48
N PRO A 194 5.22 9.19 -20.23
CA PRO A 194 5.95 9.86 -21.31
C PRO A 194 7.03 9.00 -22.00
N GLU A 195 7.24 7.75 -21.54
CA GLU A 195 8.33 6.87 -21.96
C GLU A 195 7.82 5.53 -22.54
N PRO A 196 6.84 5.51 -23.47
CA PRO A 196 6.28 4.26 -23.99
C PRO A 196 7.24 3.50 -24.94
N GLU A 197 8.41 4.04 -25.26
CA GLU A 197 9.50 3.36 -25.96
C GLU A 197 10.18 2.27 -25.09
N ASP A 198 10.00 2.30 -23.78
CA ASP A 198 10.43 1.24 -22.86
C ASP A 198 9.38 0.14 -22.79
N ASP A 199 9.77 -1.09 -23.10
CA ASP A 199 8.88 -2.26 -23.10
C ASP A 199 8.22 -2.49 -21.73
N ARG A 200 8.87 -2.12 -20.62
CA ARG A 200 8.30 -2.24 -19.28
C ARG A 200 7.12 -1.29 -19.09
N VAL A 201 7.25 -0.08 -19.63
CA VAL A 201 6.18 0.93 -19.58
C VAL A 201 4.98 0.48 -20.42
N LEU A 202 5.20 -0.08 -21.62
CA LEU A 202 4.13 -0.65 -22.43
C LEU A 202 3.44 -1.85 -21.76
N ARG A 203 4.19 -2.75 -21.15
CA ARG A 203 3.64 -3.89 -20.39
C ARG A 203 2.82 -3.40 -19.19
N ALA A 204 3.33 -2.44 -18.44
CA ALA A 204 2.61 -1.84 -17.33
C ALA A 204 1.34 -1.12 -17.81
N ALA A 205 1.41 -0.39 -18.94
CA ALA A 205 0.24 0.26 -19.53
C ALA A 205 -0.87 -0.74 -19.88
N ALA A 206 -0.53 -1.87 -20.51
CA ALA A 206 -1.50 -2.91 -20.82
C ALA A 206 -2.18 -3.46 -19.55
N ILE A 207 -1.42 -3.75 -18.50
CA ILE A 207 -1.94 -4.22 -17.20
C ILE A 207 -2.85 -3.17 -16.55
N VAL A 208 -2.43 -1.89 -16.54
CA VAL A 208 -3.22 -0.78 -15.96
C VAL A 208 -4.56 -0.63 -16.68
N LEU A 209 -4.57 -0.73 -18.00
CA LEU A 209 -5.79 -0.62 -18.84
C LEU A 209 -6.70 -1.84 -18.65
N GLU A 210 -6.14 -3.06 -18.73
CA GLU A 210 -6.87 -4.32 -18.52
C GLU A 210 -7.56 -4.34 -17.15
N ARG A 211 -6.81 -3.95 -16.09
CA ARG A 211 -7.34 -3.89 -14.73
C ARG A 211 -8.21 -2.66 -14.44
N GLY A 212 -8.32 -1.70 -15.38
CA GLY A 212 -9.11 -0.48 -15.22
C GLY A 212 -8.61 0.43 -14.09
N ILE A 213 -7.30 0.44 -13.81
CA ILE A 213 -6.69 1.19 -12.70
C ILE A 213 -6.72 2.70 -12.96
N ALA A 214 -6.38 3.11 -14.19
CA ALA A 214 -6.35 4.49 -14.63
C ALA A 214 -6.63 4.59 -16.12
N ASP A 215 -7.04 5.77 -16.60
CA ASP A 215 -7.00 6.12 -18.02
C ASP A 215 -5.57 6.57 -18.33
N LEU A 216 -5.01 6.16 -19.48
CA LEU A 216 -3.63 6.45 -19.80
C LEU A 216 -3.49 7.38 -21.01
N VAL A 217 -2.50 8.26 -20.91
CA VAL A 217 -1.95 9.01 -22.04
C VAL A 217 -0.52 8.57 -22.28
N LEU A 218 -0.23 8.03 -23.46
CA LEU A 218 1.11 7.67 -23.91
C LEU A 218 1.66 8.76 -24.82
N LEU A 219 2.86 9.28 -24.54
CA LEU A 219 3.48 10.33 -25.35
C LEU A 219 4.36 9.73 -26.43
N GLY A 220 4.10 10.04 -27.70
CA GLY A 220 4.94 9.58 -28.79
C GLY A 220 4.23 9.41 -30.11
N ASP A 221 4.86 8.68 -31.02
CA ASP A 221 4.28 8.33 -32.32
C ASP A 221 3.32 7.14 -32.19
N ALA A 222 2.05 7.36 -32.56
CA ALA A 222 1.00 6.34 -32.41
C ALA A 222 1.28 5.07 -33.24
N GLN A 223 1.88 5.20 -34.43
CA GLN A 223 2.17 4.05 -35.26
C GLN A 223 3.29 3.19 -34.64
N ALA A 224 4.34 3.83 -34.15
CA ALA A 224 5.46 3.16 -33.50
C ALA A 224 5.03 2.46 -32.19
N ILE A 225 4.25 3.14 -31.34
CA ILE A 225 3.74 2.59 -30.08
C ILE A 225 2.85 1.37 -30.33
N ASN A 226 1.88 1.48 -31.25
CA ASN A 226 0.95 0.39 -31.56
C ASN A 226 1.67 -0.80 -32.22
N ALA A 227 2.66 -0.54 -33.10
CA ALA A 227 3.47 -1.60 -33.70
C ALA A 227 4.27 -2.35 -32.62
N ARG A 228 4.93 -1.63 -31.69
CA ARG A 228 5.69 -2.25 -30.62
C ARG A 228 4.81 -3.03 -29.65
N ALA A 229 3.65 -2.49 -29.29
CA ALA A 229 2.68 -3.22 -28.45
C ALA A 229 2.22 -4.52 -29.13
N ALA A 230 1.93 -4.49 -30.44
CA ALA A 230 1.55 -5.68 -31.18
C ALA A 230 2.68 -6.75 -31.24
N GLU A 231 3.95 -6.32 -31.43
CA GLU A 231 5.11 -7.23 -31.37
C GLU A 231 5.23 -7.92 -30.00
N LEU A 232 4.89 -7.21 -28.92
CA LEU A 232 4.93 -7.72 -27.56
C LEU A 232 3.68 -8.49 -27.14
N GLY A 233 2.65 -8.57 -28.02
CA GLY A 233 1.36 -9.20 -27.74
C GLY A 233 0.53 -8.45 -26.70
N LEU A 234 0.66 -7.12 -26.62
CA LEU A 234 -0.02 -6.27 -25.64
C LEU A 234 -1.19 -5.51 -26.28
N ASP A 235 -2.28 -5.34 -25.53
CA ASP A 235 -3.37 -4.45 -25.89
C ASP A 235 -3.27 -3.13 -25.11
N VAL A 236 -2.94 -2.05 -25.84
CA VAL A 236 -2.92 -0.68 -25.31
C VAL A 236 -3.90 0.23 -26.04
N SER A 237 -4.85 -0.35 -26.80
CA SER A 237 -5.81 0.37 -27.65
C SER A 237 -6.72 1.33 -26.88
N ALA A 238 -6.94 1.10 -25.60
CA ALA A 238 -7.71 1.99 -24.73
C ALA A 238 -6.91 3.22 -24.24
N ALA A 239 -5.60 3.29 -24.48
CA ALA A 239 -4.80 4.48 -24.17
C ALA A 239 -5.01 5.57 -25.22
N THR A 240 -4.96 6.83 -24.78
CA THR A 240 -4.84 7.98 -25.67
C THR A 240 -3.37 8.18 -26.04
N VAL A 241 -3.02 8.17 -27.32
CA VAL A 241 -1.65 8.48 -27.76
C VAL A 241 -1.61 9.93 -28.24
N VAL A 242 -0.64 10.70 -27.71
CA VAL A 242 -0.45 12.11 -28.04
C VAL A 242 1.00 12.35 -28.47
N SER A 243 1.18 12.99 -29.65
CA SER A 243 2.50 13.44 -30.08
C SER A 243 2.86 14.76 -29.39
N VAL A 244 4.14 14.94 -29.03
CA VAL A 244 4.64 16.23 -28.52
C VAL A 244 4.59 17.35 -29.54
N ASP A 245 4.45 17.02 -30.82
CA ASP A 245 4.28 17.97 -31.93
C ASP A 245 2.79 18.22 -32.31
N ASP A 246 1.84 17.62 -31.55
CA ASP A 246 0.42 17.81 -31.82
C ASP A 246 0.03 19.30 -31.64
N PRO A 247 -0.44 19.98 -32.72
CA PRO A 247 -0.74 21.41 -32.66
C PRO A 247 -1.88 21.76 -31.70
N ALA A 248 -2.73 20.79 -31.32
CA ALA A 248 -3.78 21.01 -30.35
C ALA A 248 -3.23 21.31 -28.93
N TYR A 249 -2.01 20.86 -28.64
CA TYR A 249 -1.35 21.02 -27.35
C TYR A 249 -0.10 21.89 -27.40
N ALA A 250 0.77 21.69 -28.40
CA ALA A 250 2.14 22.21 -28.41
C ALA A 250 2.20 23.74 -28.26
N GLU A 251 1.42 24.50 -29.05
CA GLU A 251 1.44 25.97 -28.96
C GLU A 251 0.86 26.49 -27.64
N ARG A 252 -0.26 25.96 -27.20
CA ARG A 252 -0.89 26.31 -25.92
C ARG A 252 0.04 26.06 -24.74
N TYR A 253 0.80 24.94 -24.76
CA TYR A 253 1.76 24.62 -23.72
C TYR A 253 2.99 25.53 -23.78
N ALA A 254 3.46 25.90 -24.97
CA ALA A 254 4.57 26.83 -25.13
C ALA A 254 4.22 28.23 -24.60
N GLU A 255 3.03 28.73 -24.94
CA GLU A 255 2.54 30.05 -24.47
C GLU A 255 2.44 30.06 -22.94
N GLU A 256 1.84 29.03 -22.32
CA GLU A 256 1.69 28.94 -20.88
C GLU A 256 3.06 28.75 -20.18
N PHE A 257 3.95 27.92 -20.73
CA PHE A 257 5.30 27.74 -20.18
C PHE A 257 6.11 29.07 -20.22
N ALA A 258 6.06 29.80 -21.33
CA ALA A 258 6.67 31.14 -21.45
C ALA A 258 6.09 32.10 -20.39
N ARG A 259 4.77 32.10 -20.19
CA ARG A 259 4.10 32.87 -19.16
C ARG A 259 4.59 32.52 -17.73
N LEU A 260 4.65 31.24 -17.42
CA LEU A 260 5.13 30.74 -16.11
C LEU A 260 6.58 31.12 -15.83
N ARG A 261 7.40 31.19 -16.89
CA ARG A 261 8.85 31.42 -16.81
C ARG A 261 9.25 32.83 -17.25
N ALA A 262 8.32 33.75 -17.47
CA ALA A 262 8.58 35.11 -17.94
C ALA A 262 9.59 35.85 -17.05
N LYS A 263 9.49 35.71 -15.71
CA LYS A 263 10.45 36.30 -14.75
C LYS A 263 11.88 35.75 -14.87
N LYS A 264 12.08 34.64 -15.57
CA LYS A 264 13.37 34.02 -15.85
C LYS A 264 13.86 34.32 -17.27
N GLY A 265 13.12 35.14 -18.03
CA GLY A 265 13.49 35.57 -19.36
C GLY A 265 13.29 34.54 -20.46
N VAL A 266 12.45 33.50 -20.25
CA VAL A 266 12.16 32.49 -21.28
C VAL A 266 11.32 33.11 -22.37
N THR A 267 11.82 33.06 -23.63
CA THR A 267 11.08 33.52 -24.82
C THR A 267 10.12 32.45 -25.31
N ILE A 268 9.17 32.84 -26.19
CA ILE A 268 8.22 31.86 -26.75
C ILE A 268 8.91 30.82 -27.62
N GLU A 269 9.96 31.17 -28.35
CA GLU A 269 10.76 30.25 -29.16
C GLU A 269 11.44 29.21 -28.28
N GLN A 270 12.08 29.67 -27.18
CA GLN A 270 12.68 28.77 -26.17
C GLN A 270 11.61 27.87 -25.53
N ALA A 271 10.43 28.39 -25.27
CA ALA A 271 9.31 27.62 -24.72
C ALA A 271 8.84 26.53 -25.69
N ARG A 272 8.69 26.86 -27.02
CA ARG A 272 8.32 25.90 -28.05
C ARG A 272 9.32 24.74 -28.15
N ASP A 273 10.62 25.05 -28.08
CA ASP A 273 11.65 24.01 -28.09
C ASP A 273 11.60 23.17 -26.80
N LYS A 274 11.36 23.81 -25.65
CA LYS A 274 11.40 23.15 -24.34
C LYS A 274 10.22 22.21 -24.12
N VAL A 275 9.02 22.57 -24.54
CA VAL A 275 7.82 21.73 -24.37
C VAL A 275 7.80 20.51 -25.28
N ARG A 276 8.69 20.39 -26.26
CA ARG A 276 8.88 19.16 -27.06
C ARG A 276 9.56 18.05 -26.29
N ASP A 277 10.25 18.37 -25.20
CA ASP A 277 10.77 17.38 -24.28
C ASP A 277 9.60 16.65 -23.58
N VAL A 278 9.57 15.33 -23.63
CA VAL A 278 8.44 14.50 -23.16
C VAL A 278 8.10 14.73 -21.69
N SER A 279 9.11 14.97 -20.82
CA SER A 279 8.88 15.27 -19.41
C SER A 279 8.25 16.65 -19.21
N TYR A 280 8.68 17.65 -19.98
CA TYR A 280 8.06 18.97 -19.95
C TYR A 280 6.66 18.93 -20.54
N PHE A 281 6.45 18.23 -21.65
CA PHE A 281 5.14 18.09 -22.27
C PHE A 281 4.13 17.42 -21.33
N GLY A 282 4.49 16.26 -20.76
CA GLY A 282 3.63 15.55 -19.80
C GLY A 282 3.34 16.38 -18.55
N THR A 283 4.35 17.10 -18.02
CA THR A 283 4.14 18.01 -16.89
C THR A 283 3.21 19.17 -17.26
N MET A 284 3.29 19.70 -18.49
CA MET A 284 2.34 20.71 -18.97
C MET A 284 0.92 20.15 -19.12
N MET A 285 0.75 18.90 -19.57
CA MET A 285 -0.57 18.24 -19.60
C MET A 285 -1.20 18.22 -18.21
N VAL A 286 -0.42 17.84 -17.20
CA VAL A 286 -0.88 17.82 -15.82
C VAL A 286 -1.21 19.24 -15.34
N HIS A 287 -0.36 20.22 -15.60
CA HIS A 287 -0.59 21.61 -15.22
C HIS A 287 -1.87 22.18 -15.82
N MET A 288 -2.08 21.97 -17.12
CA MET A 288 -3.23 22.48 -17.86
C MET A 288 -4.54 21.74 -17.59
N GLY A 289 -4.49 20.60 -16.91
CA GLY A 289 -5.66 19.77 -16.59
C GLY A 289 -6.09 18.82 -17.71
N ASP A 290 -5.23 18.60 -18.70
CA ASP A 290 -5.45 17.61 -19.76
C ASP A 290 -5.14 16.19 -19.25
N ALA A 291 -4.40 16.10 -18.13
CA ALA A 291 -4.19 14.89 -17.33
C ALA A 291 -4.21 15.23 -15.84
N ASP A 292 -4.41 14.21 -15.00
CA ASP A 292 -4.50 14.36 -13.55
C ASP A 292 -3.16 14.13 -12.84
N GLY A 293 -2.26 13.35 -13.46
CA GLY A 293 -0.93 13.04 -12.93
C GLY A 293 0.01 12.49 -13.99
N MET A 294 1.29 12.35 -13.64
CA MET A 294 2.33 11.78 -14.51
C MET A 294 3.22 10.80 -13.74
N VAL A 295 3.62 9.72 -14.41
CA VAL A 295 4.65 8.77 -13.95
C VAL A 295 5.73 8.67 -15.00
N SER A 296 6.98 8.97 -14.66
CA SER A 296 8.15 9.00 -15.55
C SER A 296 9.40 8.51 -14.82
N GLY A 297 10.51 8.29 -15.51
CA GLY A 297 11.80 7.93 -14.92
C GLY A 297 12.25 6.50 -15.19
N ALA A 298 11.53 5.75 -16.04
CA ALA A 298 11.93 4.40 -16.45
C ALA A 298 13.25 4.42 -17.25
N ILE A 299 13.47 5.45 -18.08
CA ILE A 299 14.68 5.68 -18.86
C ILE A 299 15.36 7.01 -18.56
N HIS A 300 14.61 8.03 -18.20
CA HIS A 300 15.16 9.34 -17.85
C HIS A 300 15.70 9.38 -16.41
N THR A 301 16.53 10.38 -16.12
CA THR A 301 17.03 10.58 -14.75
C THR A 301 15.97 11.24 -13.88
N THR A 302 16.05 11.02 -12.56
CA THR A 302 15.20 11.71 -11.56
C THR A 302 15.19 13.23 -11.77
N ALA A 303 16.32 13.86 -12.07
CA ALA A 303 16.38 15.29 -12.35
C ALA A 303 15.55 15.68 -13.59
N HIS A 304 15.53 14.85 -14.62
CA HIS A 304 14.77 15.11 -15.85
C HIS A 304 13.25 15.06 -15.62
N THR A 305 12.80 14.20 -14.71
CA THR A 305 11.38 14.09 -14.30
C THR A 305 11.00 15.21 -13.32
N ILE A 306 11.84 15.50 -12.32
CA ILE A 306 11.47 16.37 -11.19
C ILE A 306 11.64 17.86 -11.54
N VAL A 307 12.64 18.25 -12.32
CA VAL A 307 12.89 19.67 -12.66
C VAL A 307 11.70 20.32 -13.36
N PRO A 308 11.03 19.71 -14.35
CA PRO A 308 9.81 20.27 -14.94
C PRO A 308 8.72 20.50 -13.89
N SER A 309 8.53 19.55 -12.96
CA SER A 309 7.51 19.65 -11.91
C SER A 309 7.77 20.85 -10.99
N PHE A 310 9.02 21.12 -10.61
CA PHE A 310 9.36 22.31 -9.82
C PHE A 310 9.16 23.61 -10.60
N GLN A 311 9.37 23.59 -11.90
CA GLN A 311 9.25 24.76 -12.73
C GLN A 311 7.80 25.12 -13.09
N ILE A 312 6.95 24.12 -13.23
CA ILE A 312 5.59 24.22 -13.79
C ILE A 312 4.53 24.01 -12.70
N ILE A 313 4.53 22.85 -12.04
CA ILE A 313 3.52 22.46 -11.04
C ILE A 313 3.70 23.24 -9.74
N LYS A 314 4.94 23.38 -9.27
CA LYS A 314 5.32 24.02 -8.01
C LYS A 314 4.75 23.31 -6.78
N THR A 315 5.01 23.89 -5.60
CA THR A 315 4.47 23.39 -4.34
C THR A 315 2.99 23.71 -4.18
N ALA A 316 2.29 22.86 -3.45
CA ALA A 316 0.93 23.11 -3.01
C ALA A 316 0.87 24.34 -2.09
N PRO A 317 -0.29 25.03 -2.01
CA PRO A 317 -0.44 26.16 -1.09
C PRO A 317 -0.09 25.78 0.35
N GLY A 318 0.74 26.62 1.00
CA GLY A 318 1.18 26.41 2.38
C GLY A 318 2.33 25.41 2.55
N VAL A 319 2.82 24.79 1.49
CA VAL A 319 3.97 23.87 1.50
C VAL A 319 5.20 24.58 0.98
N SER A 320 6.28 24.61 1.77
CA SER A 320 7.51 25.32 1.40
C SER A 320 8.45 24.51 0.52
N ILE A 321 8.33 23.17 0.52
CA ILE A 321 9.28 22.27 -0.13
C ILE A 321 8.62 21.01 -0.65
N VAL A 322 9.08 20.52 -1.80
CA VAL A 322 8.76 19.19 -2.29
C VAL A 322 9.68 18.18 -1.63
N SER A 323 9.15 17.06 -1.19
CA SER A 323 9.88 15.96 -0.57
C SER A 323 9.41 14.62 -1.11
N SER A 324 9.92 13.55 -0.54
CA SER A 324 9.52 12.20 -0.91
C SER A 324 9.13 11.37 0.30
N VAL A 325 8.29 10.36 0.06
CA VAL A 325 8.02 9.31 1.02
C VAL A 325 8.18 7.94 0.37
N PHE A 326 8.73 6.98 1.09
CA PHE A 326 8.66 5.57 0.75
C PHE A 326 7.63 4.89 1.65
N LEU A 327 6.72 4.14 1.04
CA LEU A 327 5.84 3.23 1.76
C LEU A 327 6.56 1.90 1.89
N MET A 328 6.91 1.54 3.11
CA MET A 328 7.61 0.31 3.45
C MET A 328 6.57 -0.71 3.88
N LEU A 329 6.28 -1.65 2.99
CA LEU A 329 5.32 -2.73 3.26
C LEU A 329 6.07 -3.87 3.96
N LEU A 330 5.92 -3.95 5.27
CA LEU A 330 6.41 -5.06 6.07
C LEU A 330 5.38 -6.19 6.07
N LYS A 331 5.71 -7.30 6.70
CA LYS A 331 4.86 -8.49 6.70
C LYS A 331 3.44 -8.22 7.20
N ASP A 332 3.28 -7.34 8.19
CA ASP A 332 2.05 -7.12 8.95
C ASP A 332 1.63 -5.64 9.08
N ARG A 333 2.41 -4.73 8.49
CA ARG A 333 2.18 -3.28 8.63
C ARG A 333 2.83 -2.47 7.52
N VAL A 334 2.37 -1.22 7.37
CA VAL A 334 2.96 -0.25 6.45
C VAL A 334 3.57 0.89 7.25
N TRP A 335 4.82 1.23 6.93
CA TRP A 335 5.52 2.41 7.44
C TRP A 335 5.76 3.42 6.31
N ALA A 336 5.63 4.70 6.63
CA ALA A 336 5.97 5.80 5.71
C ALA A 336 7.29 6.45 6.15
N PHE A 337 8.30 6.44 5.28
CA PHE A 337 9.64 6.98 5.54
C PHE A 337 9.88 8.23 4.69
N GLY A 338 10.03 9.39 5.30
CA GLY A 338 10.26 10.69 4.66
C GLY A 338 11.39 11.49 5.34
N ASP A 339 12.18 12.30 4.65
CA ASP A 339 12.46 12.31 3.22
C ASP A 339 13.62 11.35 2.89
N CYS A 340 13.49 10.59 1.82
CA CYS A 340 14.49 9.58 1.49
C CYS A 340 15.13 9.76 0.10
N ALA A 341 14.70 10.77 -0.70
CA ALA A 341 15.17 10.91 -2.08
C ALA A 341 15.42 12.35 -2.57
N VAL A 342 14.95 13.39 -1.89
CA VAL A 342 14.93 14.76 -2.47
C VAL A 342 15.82 15.74 -1.73
N ASN A 343 15.69 15.91 -0.40
CA ASN A 343 16.30 17.01 0.35
C ASN A 343 17.52 16.58 1.16
N PRO A 344 18.75 16.98 0.79
CA PRO A 344 19.96 16.52 1.49
C PRO A 344 20.00 16.91 2.98
N ASN A 345 19.78 18.18 3.29
CA ASN A 345 19.84 18.73 4.64
C ASN A 345 18.71 19.74 4.80
N PRO A 346 17.48 19.32 5.15
CA PRO A 346 16.36 20.23 5.34
C PRO A 346 16.58 21.12 6.58
N THR A 347 16.14 22.38 6.49
CA THR A 347 16.06 23.26 7.67
C THR A 347 14.96 22.77 8.62
N PRO A 348 14.92 23.22 9.90
CA PRO A 348 13.82 22.88 10.80
C PRO A 348 12.42 23.18 10.24
N GLU A 349 12.25 24.30 9.55
CA GLU A 349 10.98 24.67 8.90
C GLU A 349 10.62 23.71 7.77
N GLN A 350 11.61 23.32 6.96
CA GLN A 350 11.44 22.35 5.88
C GLN A 350 11.13 20.95 6.43
N LEU A 351 11.81 20.55 7.51
CA LEU A 351 11.59 19.26 8.15
C LEU A 351 10.18 19.18 8.77
N ALA A 352 9.68 20.29 9.33
CA ALA A 352 8.29 20.37 9.79
C ALA A 352 7.29 20.20 8.64
N ASP A 353 7.53 20.84 7.48
CA ASP A 353 6.67 20.69 6.29
C ASP A 353 6.74 19.28 5.70
N ILE A 354 7.92 18.64 5.73
CA ILE A 354 8.08 17.24 5.34
C ILE A 354 7.23 16.33 6.24
N ALA A 355 7.22 16.56 7.55
CA ALA A 355 6.42 15.80 8.50
C ALA A 355 4.92 15.90 8.20
N ILE A 356 4.42 17.13 8.01
CA ILE A 356 3.00 17.39 7.70
C ILE A 356 2.61 16.76 6.36
N SER A 357 3.45 16.94 5.33
CA SER A 357 3.21 16.36 4.01
C SER A 357 3.23 14.83 4.04
N SER A 358 4.16 14.23 4.79
CA SER A 358 4.25 12.75 4.94
C SER A 358 3.04 12.20 5.67
N ALA A 359 2.52 12.89 6.68
CA ALA A 359 1.29 12.51 7.36
C ALA A 359 0.08 12.61 6.44
N ALA A 360 -0.02 13.67 5.63
CA ALA A 360 -1.09 13.82 4.64
C ALA A 360 -1.04 12.70 3.60
N THR A 361 0.15 12.38 3.08
CA THR A 361 0.37 11.29 2.14
C THR A 361 0.00 9.94 2.78
N ALA A 362 0.40 9.68 4.01
CA ALA A 362 0.04 8.45 4.73
C ALA A 362 -1.49 8.29 4.85
N ARG A 363 -2.24 9.35 5.16
CA ARG A 363 -3.72 9.34 5.18
C ARG A 363 -4.32 9.03 3.81
N GLN A 364 -3.77 9.60 2.74
CA GLN A 364 -4.23 9.30 1.38
C GLN A 364 -4.11 7.81 1.05
N PHE A 365 -3.15 7.10 1.66
CA PHE A 365 -2.97 5.66 1.50
C PHE A 365 -3.62 4.82 2.61
N GLY A 366 -4.49 5.42 3.43
CA GLY A 366 -5.32 4.71 4.39
C GLY A 366 -4.66 4.45 5.75
N LEU A 367 -3.51 5.08 6.03
CA LEU A 367 -2.88 5.01 7.34
C LEU A 367 -3.45 6.10 8.26
N ASP A 368 -3.60 5.79 9.54
CA ASP A 368 -3.78 6.78 10.60
C ASP A 368 -2.40 7.24 11.08
N PRO A 369 -1.94 8.46 10.70
CA PRO A 369 -0.53 8.82 10.86
C PRO A 369 -0.18 9.13 12.32
N LYS A 370 0.79 8.40 12.84
CA LYS A 370 1.51 8.65 14.08
C LYS A 370 2.96 8.96 13.74
N VAL A 371 3.33 10.24 13.83
CA VAL A 371 4.57 10.78 13.25
C VAL A 371 5.69 10.82 14.27
N ALA A 372 6.81 10.16 13.97
CA ALA A 372 8.04 10.22 14.73
C ALA A 372 9.08 11.13 14.05
N MET A 373 9.49 12.21 14.71
CA MET A 373 10.59 13.08 14.29
C MET A 373 11.90 12.46 14.78
N LEU A 374 12.57 11.73 13.90
CA LEU A 374 13.70 10.88 14.27
C LEU A 374 14.97 11.64 14.62
N SER A 375 15.63 11.18 15.68
CA SER A 375 16.92 11.66 16.15
C SER A 375 17.70 10.52 16.81
N TYR A 376 18.99 10.70 17.03
CA TYR A 376 19.75 9.84 17.94
C TYR A 376 19.42 10.11 19.42
N SER A 377 18.59 11.10 19.71
CA SER A 377 18.12 11.46 21.05
C SER A 377 16.63 11.23 21.19
N THR A 378 16.20 10.80 22.40
CA THR A 378 14.79 10.78 22.81
C THR A 378 14.59 11.81 23.91
N GLY A 379 13.71 12.80 23.66
CA GLY A 379 13.50 13.92 24.57
C GLY A 379 14.82 14.66 24.86
N THR A 380 15.21 14.71 26.11
CA THR A 380 16.42 15.40 26.60
C THR A 380 17.63 14.52 26.79
N SER A 381 17.61 13.27 26.28
CA SER A 381 18.70 12.29 26.51
C SER A 381 20.01 12.62 25.79
N GLY A 382 19.96 13.44 24.75
CA GLY A 382 21.12 13.91 23.99
C GLY A 382 21.03 15.41 23.71
N SER A 383 22.13 15.97 23.22
CA SER A 383 22.25 17.40 22.84
C SER A 383 23.13 17.56 21.60
N GLY A 384 23.02 18.68 20.93
CA GLY A 384 23.81 19.03 19.76
C GLY A 384 22.95 19.62 18.65
N VAL A 385 23.61 20.21 17.66
CA VAL A 385 22.94 20.94 16.57
C VAL A 385 21.91 20.13 15.81
N ASP A 386 22.16 18.81 15.64
CA ASP A 386 21.22 17.90 14.96
C ASP A 386 19.98 17.64 15.83
N VAL A 387 20.15 17.51 17.16
CA VAL A 387 19.02 17.37 18.09
C VAL A 387 18.21 18.65 18.16
N ASP A 388 18.88 19.80 18.27
CA ASP A 388 18.25 21.13 18.35
C ASP A 388 17.41 21.39 17.10
N ALA A 389 17.90 21.01 15.91
CA ALA A 389 17.17 21.11 14.65
C ALA A 389 15.88 20.29 14.65
N VAL A 390 15.90 19.05 15.18
CA VAL A 390 14.71 18.19 15.27
C VAL A 390 13.74 18.71 16.34
N VAL A 391 14.23 19.21 17.47
CA VAL A 391 13.40 19.87 18.51
C VAL A 391 12.63 21.03 17.92
N GLU A 392 13.32 21.94 17.20
CA GLU A 392 12.69 23.09 16.57
C GLU A 392 11.71 22.67 15.46
N ALA A 393 12.06 21.69 14.64
CA ALA A 393 11.15 21.14 13.61
C ALA A 393 9.88 20.56 14.24
N THR A 394 10.02 19.82 15.35
CA THR A 394 8.89 19.25 16.09
C THR A 394 7.96 20.35 16.64
N ARG A 395 8.55 21.40 17.21
CA ARG A 395 7.80 22.56 17.71
C ARG A 395 7.01 23.24 16.59
N LEU A 396 7.67 23.50 15.45
CA LEU A 396 7.06 24.14 14.28
C LEU A 396 5.96 23.27 13.65
N ALA A 397 6.15 21.97 13.59
CA ALA A 397 5.14 21.04 13.08
C ALA A 397 3.89 21.03 13.96
N ARG A 398 4.05 21.01 15.29
CA ARG A 398 2.94 21.11 16.25
C ARG A 398 2.19 22.45 16.16
N GLU A 399 2.89 23.55 15.88
CA GLU A 399 2.24 24.86 15.68
C GLU A 399 1.43 24.93 14.39
N LYS A 400 1.95 24.33 13.29
CA LYS A 400 1.28 24.33 11.99
C LYS A 400 0.14 23.34 11.90
N ALA A 401 0.23 22.19 12.59
CA ALA A 401 -0.72 21.09 12.56
C ALA A 401 -0.95 20.54 13.98
N PRO A 402 -1.65 21.28 14.86
CA PRO A 402 -1.84 20.90 16.27
C PRO A 402 -2.65 19.62 16.48
N GLU A 403 -3.43 19.20 15.49
CA GLU A 403 -4.20 17.96 15.50
C GLU A 403 -3.39 16.72 15.13
N LEU A 404 -2.15 16.89 14.64
CA LEU A 404 -1.31 15.79 14.20
C LEU A 404 -0.70 15.06 15.40
N ALA A 405 -0.93 13.76 15.51
CA ALA A 405 -0.22 12.91 16.44
C ALA A 405 1.26 12.86 16.06
N LEU A 406 2.10 13.65 16.77
CA LEU A 406 3.49 13.85 16.43
C LEU A 406 4.36 13.89 17.70
N GLU A 407 5.47 13.13 17.67
CA GLU A 407 6.46 13.05 18.75
C GLU A 407 7.87 13.29 18.23
N GLY A 408 8.69 13.97 19.02
CA GLY A 408 10.11 14.19 18.73
C GLY A 408 10.80 15.20 19.65
N PRO A 409 12.13 15.15 19.73
CA PRO A 409 13.00 14.16 19.08
C PRO A 409 12.84 12.79 19.69
N ILE A 410 12.85 11.73 18.85
CA ILE A 410 12.68 10.37 19.29
C ILE A 410 13.61 9.41 18.53
N GLN A 411 14.19 8.43 19.22
CA GLN A 411 14.98 7.37 18.61
C GLN A 411 14.08 6.36 17.95
N PHE A 412 14.58 5.66 16.91
CA PHE A 412 13.79 4.72 16.13
C PHE A 412 13.24 3.57 16.99
N ASP A 413 14.05 3.00 17.90
CA ASP A 413 13.63 1.95 18.83
C ASP A 413 12.44 2.39 19.70
N ALA A 414 12.53 3.57 20.30
CA ALA A 414 11.47 4.14 21.13
C ALA A 414 10.19 4.49 20.32
N SER A 415 10.32 4.68 19.02
CA SER A 415 9.16 5.00 18.17
C SER A 415 8.32 3.78 17.79
N VAL A 416 8.90 2.56 17.82
CA VAL A 416 8.25 1.32 17.34
C VAL A 416 8.10 0.22 18.38
N ASP A 417 8.80 0.31 19.51
CA ASP A 417 8.79 -0.71 20.56
C ASP A 417 8.10 -0.16 21.83
N GLU A 418 6.97 -0.76 22.20
CA GLU A 418 6.16 -0.33 23.35
C GLU A 418 6.91 -0.46 24.67
N ALA A 419 7.77 -1.48 24.82
CA ALA A 419 8.53 -1.67 26.04
C ALA A 419 9.60 -0.57 26.21
N VAL A 420 10.24 -0.17 25.10
CA VAL A 420 11.19 0.97 25.10
C VAL A 420 10.45 2.28 25.32
N ALA A 421 9.33 2.47 24.66
CA ALA A 421 8.48 3.66 24.76
C ALA A 421 7.99 3.90 26.19
N SER A 422 7.50 2.84 26.86
CA SER A 422 6.97 2.93 28.23
C SER A 422 8.01 3.43 29.25
N VAL A 423 9.29 3.23 28.98
CA VAL A 423 10.38 3.72 29.82
C VAL A 423 10.81 5.15 29.45
N LYS A 424 10.91 5.44 28.13
CA LYS A 424 11.48 6.71 27.64
C LYS A 424 10.45 7.83 27.52
N LEU A 425 9.21 7.50 27.10
CA LEU A 425 8.11 8.45 26.82
C LEU A 425 6.75 7.84 27.18
N PRO A 426 6.47 7.56 28.46
CA PRO A 426 5.28 6.80 28.89
C PRO A 426 3.95 7.47 28.56
N ASP A 427 3.93 8.81 28.43
CA ASP A 427 2.72 9.59 28.17
C ASP A 427 2.52 9.93 26.69
N SER A 428 3.41 9.47 25.80
CA SER A 428 3.33 9.79 24.37
C SER A 428 2.33 8.87 23.65
N PRO A 429 1.35 9.42 22.89
CA PRO A 429 0.44 8.61 22.10
C PRO A 429 1.07 8.06 20.81
N VAL A 430 2.30 8.46 20.50
CA VAL A 430 3.04 8.09 19.28
C VAL A 430 4.15 7.09 19.58
N ALA A 431 4.86 7.25 20.70
CA ALA A 431 5.97 6.36 21.07
C ALA A 431 5.48 4.90 21.16
N GLY A 432 6.24 3.98 20.59
CA GLY A 432 5.89 2.55 20.45
C GLY A 432 4.92 2.22 19.32
N HIS A 433 4.24 3.22 18.73
CA HIS A 433 3.16 3.03 17.77
C HIS A 433 3.33 3.85 16.48
N ALA A 434 4.49 4.47 16.27
CA ALA A 434 4.73 5.29 15.09
C ALA A 434 4.65 4.48 13.79
N ASN A 435 4.09 5.10 12.76
CA ASN A 435 4.00 4.54 11.41
C ASN A 435 4.44 5.54 10.33
N VAL A 436 4.76 6.78 10.70
CA VAL A 436 5.35 7.78 9.81
C VAL A 436 6.66 8.26 10.45
N PHE A 437 7.77 8.12 9.75
CA PHE A 437 9.11 8.36 10.28
C PHE A 437 9.79 9.45 9.46
N ILE A 438 10.15 10.55 10.13
CA ILE A 438 10.79 11.70 9.50
C ILE A 438 12.26 11.71 9.85
N PHE A 439 13.08 11.50 8.84
CA PHE A 439 14.53 11.45 8.97
C PHE A 439 15.14 12.87 8.93
N PRO A 440 16.12 13.19 9.77
CA PRO A 440 16.69 14.54 9.87
C PRO A 440 17.50 14.96 8.65
N SER A 441 17.90 14.01 7.81
CA SER A 441 18.67 14.26 6.59
C SER A 441 18.46 13.16 5.56
N LEU A 442 18.76 13.45 4.28
CA LEU A 442 18.73 12.47 3.20
C LEU A 442 19.65 11.27 3.46
N ASN A 443 20.83 11.49 4.06
CA ASN A 443 21.72 10.40 4.40
C ASN A 443 21.05 9.40 5.35
N ALA A 444 20.42 9.90 6.41
CA ALA A 444 19.71 9.05 7.36
C ALA A 444 18.52 8.33 6.70
N GLY A 445 17.69 9.05 5.94
CA GLY A 445 16.51 8.48 5.28
C GLY A 445 16.85 7.47 4.19
N ASN A 446 17.80 7.81 3.31
CA ASN A 446 18.19 6.94 2.19
C ASN A 446 18.89 5.66 2.66
N ILE A 447 19.75 5.75 3.67
CA ILE A 447 20.39 4.59 4.28
C ILE A 447 19.35 3.77 5.05
N GLY A 448 18.50 4.44 5.83
CA GLY A 448 17.51 3.81 6.71
C GLY A 448 16.51 2.96 5.94
N TYR A 449 15.85 3.50 4.90
CA TYR A 449 14.86 2.72 4.16
C TYR A 449 15.48 1.50 3.46
N LYS A 450 16.70 1.64 2.89
CA LYS A 450 17.40 0.53 2.25
C LYS A 450 17.83 -0.54 3.24
N ALA A 451 18.28 -0.13 4.42
CA ALA A 451 18.64 -1.08 5.48
C ALA A 451 17.40 -1.88 5.93
N VAL A 452 16.26 -1.22 6.16
CA VAL A 452 15.01 -1.90 6.49
C VAL A 452 14.56 -2.81 5.35
N GLN A 453 14.50 -2.31 4.12
CA GLN A 453 14.10 -3.09 2.95
C GLN A 453 14.92 -4.38 2.82
N ARG A 454 16.25 -4.28 2.90
CA ARG A 454 17.13 -5.43 2.67
C ARG A 454 17.21 -6.41 3.84
N SER A 455 17.02 -5.93 5.08
CA SER A 455 17.09 -6.80 6.27
C SER A 455 15.77 -7.48 6.61
N SER A 456 14.62 -6.83 6.33
CA SER A 456 13.29 -7.38 6.66
C SER A 456 12.58 -8.04 5.48
N GLY A 457 13.11 -7.90 4.24
CA GLY A 457 12.39 -8.32 3.03
C GLY A 457 11.19 -7.43 2.67
N ALA A 458 11.06 -6.25 3.30
CA ALA A 458 9.95 -5.34 3.03
C ALA A 458 9.94 -4.89 1.56
N VAL A 459 8.74 -4.76 1.00
CA VAL A 459 8.53 -4.12 -0.30
C VAL A 459 8.52 -2.61 -0.09
N ALA A 460 9.39 -1.89 -0.81
CA ALA A 460 9.45 -0.43 -0.76
C ALA A 460 8.78 0.16 -2.00
N ILE A 461 7.65 0.85 -1.83
CA ILE A 461 6.95 1.56 -2.90
C ILE A 461 7.33 3.04 -2.84
N GLY A 462 7.90 3.56 -3.92
CA GLY A 462 8.36 4.94 -4.00
C GLY A 462 9.61 5.13 -4.85
N PRO A 463 10.19 6.34 -4.88
CA PRO A 463 9.78 7.50 -4.07
C PRO A 463 8.46 8.12 -4.53
N VAL A 464 7.54 8.31 -3.61
CA VAL A 464 6.32 9.07 -3.83
C VAL A 464 6.63 10.53 -3.59
N LEU A 465 6.52 11.37 -4.61
CA LEU A 465 6.71 12.80 -4.44
C LEU A 465 5.50 13.44 -3.74
N GLN A 466 5.77 14.30 -2.81
CA GLN A 466 4.77 14.99 -2.01
C GLN A 466 5.04 16.49 -1.91
N GLY A 467 4.00 17.25 -1.59
CA GLY A 467 4.10 18.72 -1.54
C GLY A 467 4.00 19.39 -2.91
N LEU A 468 3.87 18.68 -4.02
CA LEU A 468 3.52 19.23 -5.32
C LEU A 468 2.02 19.58 -5.38
N ASN A 469 1.69 20.66 -6.12
CA ASN A 469 0.29 21.07 -6.31
C ASN A 469 -0.54 20.08 -7.14
N LYS A 470 0.11 19.22 -7.93
CA LYS A 470 -0.47 18.09 -8.66
C LYS A 470 0.52 16.92 -8.67
N PRO A 471 0.06 15.67 -8.72
CA PRO A 471 0.93 14.52 -8.58
C PRO A 471 1.78 14.27 -9.83
N VAL A 472 3.07 14.20 -9.61
CA VAL A 472 4.07 13.70 -10.56
C VAL A 472 4.99 12.79 -9.76
N ASN A 473 5.15 11.54 -10.20
CA ASN A 473 6.02 10.59 -9.52
C ASN A 473 7.15 10.11 -10.42
N ASP A 474 8.29 9.84 -9.79
CA ASP A 474 9.52 9.37 -10.44
C ASP A 474 9.69 7.87 -10.24
N LEU A 475 10.18 7.20 -11.27
CA LEU A 475 10.53 5.78 -11.24
C LEU A 475 12.04 5.61 -11.06
N SER A 476 12.44 4.50 -10.49
CA SER A 476 13.82 4.03 -10.62
C SER A 476 14.05 3.50 -12.04
N ARG A 477 15.21 3.76 -12.64
CA ARG A 477 15.61 3.13 -13.92
C ARG A 477 15.67 1.60 -13.85
N GLY A 478 15.76 1.04 -12.66
CA GLY A 478 15.68 -0.39 -12.40
C GLY A 478 14.29 -0.89 -12.01
N ALA A 479 13.24 -0.05 -12.16
CA ALA A 479 11.87 -0.44 -11.83
C ALA A 479 11.40 -1.63 -12.67
N LEU A 480 10.71 -2.55 -12.02
CA LEU A 480 10.02 -3.67 -12.67
C LEU A 480 8.65 -3.21 -13.20
N VAL A 481 8.03 -4.03 -14.03
CA VAL A 481 6.68 -3.76 -14.56
C VAL A 481 5.68 -3.52 -13.44
N GLU A 482 5.73 -4.33 -12.40
CA GLU A 482 4.85 -4.21 -11.23
C GLU A 482 5.08 -2.90 -10.46
N ASP A 483 6.32 -2.45 -10.33
CA ASP A 483 6.63 -1.16 -9.69
C ASP A 483 5.99 0.01 -10.46
N ILE A 484 5.99 -0.06 -11.81
CA ILE A 484 5.35 0.94 -12.66
C ILE A 484 3.83 0.92 -12.45
N VAL A 485 3.19 -0.26 -12.48
CA VAL A 485 1.74 -0.42 -12.23
C VAL A 485 1.36 0.17 -10.87
N ASN A 486 2.11 -0.18 -9.81
CA ASN A 486 1.88 0.31 -8.46
C ASN A 486 2.06 1.84 -8.37
N THR A 487 3.06 2.40 -9.06
CA THR A 487 3.29 3.85 -9.08
C THR A 487 2.18 4.59 -9.83
N VAL A 488 1.64 4.01 -10.91
CA VAL A 488 0.46 4.57 -11.62
C VAL A 488 -0.76 4.54 -10.71
N ALA A 489 -1.04 3.42 -10.03
CA ALA A 489 -2.16 3.31 -9.10
C ALA A 489 -2.04 4.34 -7.95
N LEU A 490 -0.84 4.47 -7.40
CA LEU A 490 -0.52 5.44 -6.35
C LEU A 490 -0.71 6.89 -6.83
N THR A 491 -0.24 7.23 -8.04
CA THR A 491 -0.41 8.55 -8.65
C THR A 491 -1.89 8.85 -8.89
N ALA A 492 -2.67 7.84 -9.32
CA ALA A 492 -4.11 7.98 -9.50
C ALA A 492 -4.82 8.27 -8.16
N VAL A 493 -4.46 7.58 -7.07
CA VAL A 493 -5.00 7.86 -5.73
C VAL A 493 -4.60 9.24 -5.23
N GLN A 494 -3.34 9.67 -5.43
CA GLN A 494 -2.92 11.04 -5.11
C GLN A 494 -3.74 12.10 -5.88
N ALA A 495 -4.10 11.83 -7.13
CA ALA A 495 -4.89 12.75 -7.96
C ALA A 495 -6.38 12.80 -7.56
N GLN A 496 -6.84 11.92 -6.69
CA GLN A 496 -8.23 11.96 -6.16
C GLN A 496 -8.42 13.02 -5.08
N GLY A 497 -7.34 13.47 -4.45
CA GLY A 497 -7.33 14.50 -3.41
C GLY A 497 -7.23 13.96 -2.01
#